data_40cf8600cfcf9e92cd6b7d4352fb6e1b
#
_entry.id   40cf8600cfcf9e92cd6b7d4352fb6e1b
#
_cell.length_a   1.000
_cell.length_b   1.000
_cell.length_c   1.000
_cell.angle_alpha   90.00
_cell.angle_beta   90.00
_cell.angle_gamma   90.00
#
_symmetry.space_group_name_H-M   'P 1'
#
loop_
_entity.id
_entity.type
_entity.pdbx_description
1 polymer ?
#
loop_
_entity_poly.entity_id
_entity_poly.type
_entity_poly.pdbx_seq_one_letter_code
_entity_poly.pdbx_strand_id
1 'polypeptide(L)'
;MMNEPAVEPGRTMEALRAQARGGPEKLIYERVLPPSPGIGDVLLKVRAASFISTELDWSSTWVDRAGNARPAPIPAHEVSGVVAALGYGTTGFAVGDEVYGLTDWHRDGAAAGYVAVEARNLAPKPHSLDHERAAAVPLAALTAWQALFDHGGLSAGQSVLIHGAGGGVGVFAVQLARSAGARVIATGRAWAEDLVGELGAEEFVDIDHRGFEDVAGEVDVVFDLVGGEIRERSWAVVKPGGVLVSVVSPSEEAGRPGARGVFFVVEPDKTALAELARRIDAGELRSIVGEVFPLEHGREAFEAKRRSGVPGKVVLQVAR
;
A
#
# COMPACT_ATOMS: atom_id res chain seq x y z
N MET A 1 21.50 -30.01 12.93
CA MET A 1 21.76 -28.81 13.73
C MET A 1 20.38 -28.28 14.19
N MET A 2 20.12 -28.28 15.50
CA MET A 2 18.89 -27.63 16.01
C MET A 2 19.11 -26.13 15.85
N ASN A 3 18.24 -25.48 15.02
CA ASN A 3 18.22 -24.02 14.93
C ASN A 3 17.93 -23.49 16.35
N GLU A 4 18.81 -22.64 16.87
CA GLU A 4 18.49 -21.83 18.04
C GLU A 4 17.15 -21.12 17.75
N PRO A 5 16.23 -21.06 18.74
CA PRO A 5 14.97 -20.37 18.54
C PRO A 5 15.26 -18.90 18.20
N ALA A 6 14.74 -18.43 17.06
CA ALA A 6 14.95 -17.06 16.55
C ALA A 6 14.50 -15.97 17.54
N VAL A 7 13.69 -16.36 18.51
CA VAL A 7 13.27 -15.54 19.65
C VAL A 7 13.37 -16.39 20.91
N GLU A 8 14.12 -15.94 21.91
CA GLU A 8 14.25 -16.63 23.21
C GLU A 8 12.87 -16.76 23.87
N PRO A 9 12.54 -17.94 24.47
CA PRO A 9 11.29 -18.14 25.18
C PRO A 9 11.09 -17.08 26.27
N GLY A 10 9.92 -16.43 26.26
CA GLY A 10 9.57 -15.38 27.24
C GLY A 10 10.06 -13.97 26.89
N ARG A 11 10.80 -13.78 25.80
CA ARG A 11 11.16 -12.45 25.31
C ARG A 11 9.94 -11.76 24.70
N THR A 12 9.63 -10.55 25.17
CA THR A 12 8.57 -9.70 24.62
C THR A 12 9.11 -8.78 23.53
N MET A 13 8.25 -8.30 22.66
CA MET A 13 8.51 -7.27 21.64
C MET A 13 7.65 -6.04 21.90
N GLU A 14 8.09 -4.89 21.41
CA GLU A 14 7.27 -3.69 21.33
C GLU A 14 6.26 -3.84 20.18
N ALA A 15 5.05 -3.34 20.40
CA ALA A 15 3.98 -3.30 19.40
C ALA A 15 3.03 -2.12 19.61
N LEU A 16 2.48 -1.64 18.53
CA LEU A 16 1.36 -0.71 18.52
C LEU A 16 0.06 -1.51 18.38
N ARG A 17 -0.87 -1.38 19.31
CA ARG A 17 -2.12 -2.16 19.31
C ARG A 17 -3.35 -1.26 19.34
N ALA A 18 -4.35 -1.60 18.55
CA ALA A 18 -5.64 -0.91 18.53
C ALA A 18 -6.56 -1.52 19.60
N GLN A 19 -6.82 -0.80 20.70
CA GLN A 19 -7.60 -1.30 21.82
C GLN A 19 -9.11 -1.36 21.55
N ALA A 20 -9.60 -0.55 20.61
CA ALA A 20 -11.00 -0.51 20.19
C ALA A 20 -11.08 0.06 18.77
N ARG A 21 -12.21 -0.15 18.10
CA ARG A 21 -12.55 0.55 16.85
C ARG A 21 -12.54 2.06 17.06
N GLY A 22 -12.08 2.79 16.06
CA GLY A 22 -12.01 4.26 16.11
C GLY A 22 -10.73 4.81 15.53
N GLY A 23 -10.38 6.03 15.91
CA GLY A 23 -9.22 6.73 15.40
C GLY A 23 -7.91 6.35 16.08
N PRO A 24 -6.81 7.05 15.71
CA PRO A 24 -5.48 6.81 16.26
C PRO A 24 -5.38 6.91 17.79
N GLU A 25 -6.29 7.62 18.41
CA GLU A 25 -6.36 7.75 19.89
C GLU A 25 -6.58 6.42 20.61
N LYS A 26 -7.02 5.37 19.88
CA LYS A 26 -7.19 3.99 20.40
C LYS A 26 -5.92 3.15 20.28
N LEU A 27 -4.87 3.66 19.67
CA LEU A 27 -3.58 2.98 19.54
C LEU A 27 -2.78 3.13 20.83
N ILE A 28 -2.26 2.00 21.33
CA ILE A 28 -1.40 1.94 22.52
C ILE A 28 -0.10 1.24 22.12
N TYR A 29 1.02 1.84 22.50
CA TYR A 29 2.34 1.23 22.42
C TYR A 29 2.59 0.41 23.69
N GLU A 30 2.83 -0.89 23.54
CA GLU A 30 2.97 -1.81 24.65
C GLU A 30 3.89 -3.00 24.30
N ARG A 31 4.20 -3.83 25.29
CA ARG A 31 4.99 -5.05 25.11
C ARG A 31 4.08 -6.27 25.03
N VAL A 32 4.27 -7.08 24.00
CA VAL A 32 3.53 -8.32 23.75
C VAL A 32 4.48 -9.47 23.43
N LEU A 33 3.97 -10.71 23.44
CA LEU A 33 4.75 -11.86 22.98
C LEU A 33 4.87 -11.82 21.44
N PRO A 34 6.03 -12.15 20.87
CA PRO A 34 6.18 -12.29 19.42
C PRO A 34 5.36 -13.47 18.90
N PRO A 35 4.85 -13.40 17.65
CA PRO A 35 4.16 -14.51 17.04
C PRO A 35 5.11 -15.66 16.73
N SER A 36 4.59 -16.90 16.71
CA SER A 36 5.28 -18.04 16.13
C SER A 36 4.89 -18.19 14.66
N PRO A 37 5.84 -18.47 13.75
CA PRO A 37 5.51 -18.71 12.35
C PRO A 37 4.72 -20.02 12.20
N GLY A 38 3.59 -19.96 11.51
CA GLY A 38 2.79 -21.13 11.15
C GLY A 38 3.38 -21.90 9.95
N ILE A 39 2.63 -22.89 9.46
CA ILE A 39 3.01 -23.64 8.24
C ILE A 39 3.02 -22.68 7.05
N GLY A 40 4.14 -22.62 6.32
CA GLY A 40 4.32 -21.75 5.15
C GLY A 40 4.60 -20.28 5.50
N ASP A 41 4.71 -19.92 6.78
CA ASP A 41 5.04 -18.57 7.20
C ASP A 41 6.55 -18.32 7.26
N VAL A 42 6.88 -17.04 7.16
CA VAL A 42 8.19 -16.48 7.52
C VAL A 42 7.99 -15.58 8.74
N LEU A 43 8.79 -15.76 9.79
CA LEU A 43 8.88 -14.81 10.88
C LEU A 43 9.87 -13.71 10.49
N LEU A 44 9.40 -12.49 10.40
CA LEU A 44 10.24 -11.33 10.12
C LEU A 44 10.57 -10.58 11.40
N LYS A 45 11.85 -10.22 11.58
CA LYS A 45 12.25 -9.12 12.43
C LYS A 45 11.97 -7.83 11.65
N VAL A 46 10.97 -7.08 12.06
CA VAL A 46 10.52 -5.89 11.35
C VAL A 46 11.57 -4.78 11.49
N ARG A 47 11.91 -4.15 10.37
CA ARG A 47 12.73 -2.93 10.33
C ARG A 47 11.87 -1.70 10.13
N ALA A 48 10.94 -1.78 9.20
CA ALA A 48 9.99 -0.71 8.93
C ALA A 48 8.63 -1.28 8.51
N ALA A 49 7.58 -0.55 8.82
CA ALA A 49 6.22 -0.87 8.43
C ALA A 49 5.52 0.37 7.86
N SER A 50 4.57 0.18 6.96
CA SER A 50 3.71 1.25 6.49
C SER A 50 2.24 0.84 6.56
N PHE A 51 1.34 1.80 6.46
CA PHE A 51 -0.07 1.61 6.74
C PHE A 51 -0.96 2.49 5.87
N ILE A 52 -2.28 2.21 5.93
CA ILE A 52 -3.31 3.06 5.40
C ILE A 52 -4.05 3.72 6.56
N SER A 53 -4.33 5.02 6.48
CA SER A 53 -4.97 5.77 7.57
C SER A 53 -6.35 5.25 7.97
N THR A 54 -7.02 4.50 7.09
CA THR A 54 -8.38 3.94 7.28
C THR A 54 -8.38 2.48 7.72
N GLU A 55 -7.23 1.80 7.81
CA GLU A 55 -7.21 0.35 8.11
C GLU A 55 -7.81 0.00 9.48
N LEU A 56 -7.82 0.94 10.43
CA LEU A 56 -8.48 0.75 11.74
C LEU A 56 -10.01 0.69 11.65
N ASP A 57 -10.59 1.16 10.55
CA ASP A 57 -12.03 1.14 10.29
C ASP A 57 -12.47 -0.15 9.58
N TRP A 58 -11.53 -0.92 9.01
CA TRP A 58 -11.86 -2.13 8.24
C TRP A 58 -12.29 -3.29 9.14
N SER A 59 -13.27 -4.07 8.66
CA SER A 59 -13.72 -5.24 9.41
C SER A 59 -12.65 -6.31 9.56
N SER A 60 -11.81 -6.51 8.53
CA SER A 60 -10.70 -7.46 8.53
C SER A 60 -9.66 -7.19 9.62
N THR A 61 -9.49 -5.95 10.04
CA THR A 61 -8.63 -5.60 11.18
C THR A 61 -9.14 -6.22 12.49
N TRP A 62 -10.46 -6.40 12.64
CA TRP A 62 -11.10 -6.77 13.89
C TRP A 62 -11.63 -8.19 13.94
N VAL A 63 -11.59 -8.92 12.84
CA VAL A 63 -11.99 -10.33 12.76
C VAL A 63 -10.96 -11.15 11.99
N ASP A 64 -10.78 -12.40 12.39
CA ASP A 64 -9.99 -13.34 11.62
C ASP A 64 -10.78 -13.92 10.42
N ARG A 65 -10.13 -14.76 9.59
CA ARG A 65 -10.78 -15.38 8.43
C ARG A 65 -11.94 -16.32 8.79
N ALA A 66 -12.01 -16.79 10.03
CA ALA A 66 -13.13 -17.60 10.54
C ALA A 66 -14.26 -16.75 11.13
N GLY A 67 -14.11 -15.42 11.17
CA GLY A 67 -15.08 -14.48 11.72
C GLY A 67 -14.98 -14.29 13.24
N ASN A 68 -13.95 -14.84 13.90
CA ASN A 68 -13.74 -14.61 15.32
C ASN A 68 -13.17 -13.22 15.57
N ALA A 69 -13.58 -12.59 16.68
CA ALA A 69 -13.05 -11.30 17.08
C ALA A 69 -11.55 -11.36 17.37
N ARG A 70 -10.82 -10.38 16.89
CA ARG A 70 -9.39 -10.15 17.19
C ARG A 70 -9.29 -9.03 18.24
N PRO A 71 -9.00 -9.36 19.50
CA PRO A 71 -8.85 -8.36 20.55
C PRO A 71 -7.52 -7.62 20.38
N ALA A 72 -7.59 -6.30 20.33
CA ALA A 72 -6.45 -5.40 20.24
C ALA A 72 -5.43 -5.79 19.13
N PRO A 73 -5.86 -5.81 17.84
CA PRO A 73 -5.01 -6.19 16.72
C PRO A 73 -3.84 -5.22 16.54
N ILE A 74 -2.76 -5.72 15.95
CA ILE A 74 -1.61 -4.92 15.52
C ILE A 74 -1.87 -4.46 14.09
N PRO A 75 -1.83 -3.14 13.78
CA PRO A 75 -2.02 -2.60 12.45
C PRO A 75 -0.73 -2.61 11.61
N ALA A 76 -0.75 -1.91 10.46
CA ALA A 76 0.31 -1.77 9.48
C ALA A 76 0.60 -3.06 8.69
N HIS A 77 -0.01 -3.16 7.51
CA HIS A 77 0.05 -4.38 6.71
C HIS A 77 1.10 -4.37 5.61
N GLU A 78 1.94 -3.33 5.52
CA GLU A 78 3.14 -3.28 4.67
C GLU A 78 4.38 -3.46 5.54
N VAL A 79 5.31 -4.30 5.11
CA VAL A 79 6.49 -4.61 5.90
C VAL A 79 7.75 -4.64 5.05
N SER A 80 8.85 -4.20 5.65
CA SER A 80 10.21 -4.54 5.24
C SER A 80 11.00 -4.98 6.47
N GLY A 81 11.72 -6.08 6.35
CA GLY A 81 12.44 -6.65 7.48
C GLY A 81 13.37 -7.77 7.07
N VAL A 82 13.92 -8.45 8.09
CA VAL A 82 14.88 -9.54 7.93
C VAL A 82 14.24 -10.84 8.40
N VAL A 83 14.40 -11.91 7.64
CA VAL A 83 13.92 -13.25 7.99
C VAL A 83 14.62 -13.72 9.27
N ALA A 84 13.85 -13.93 10.34
CA ALA A 84 14.31 -14.38 11.64
C ALA A 84 14.11 -15.89 11.84
N ALA A 85 13.02 -16.45 11.31
CA ALA A 85 12.75 -17.88 11.33
C ALA A 85 11.81 -18.27 10.18
N LEU A 86 11.77 -19.57 9.88
CA LEU A 86 10.89 -20.16 8.88
C LEU A 86 9.91 -21.12 9.58
N GLY A 87 8.64 -21.02 9.23
CA GLY A 87 7.62 -22.00 9.59
C GLY A 87 7.85 -23.34 8.87
N TYR A 88 7.19 -24.37 9.34
CA TYR A 88 7.29 -25.69 8.71
C TYR A 88 6.85 -25.64 7.23
N GLY A 89 7.66 -26.25 6.37
CA GLY A 89 7.38 -26.31 4.92
C GLY A 89 7.63 -25.03 4.14
N THR A 90 8.11 -23.97 4.78
CA THR A 90 8.49 -22.72 4.09
C THR A 90 9.74 -22.92 3.25
N THR A 91 9.68 -22.49 1.99
CA THR A 91 10.78 -22.55 1.03
C THR A 91 10.98 -21.21 0.33
N GLY A 92 12.13 -21.03 -0.32
CA GLY A 92 12.42 -19.85 -1.13
C GLY A 92 12.95 -18.64 -0.35
N PHE A 93 13.19 -18.81 0.96
CA PHE A 93 13.85 -17.83 1.82
C PHE A 93 14.80 -18.53 2.80
N ALA A 94 15.80 -17.78 3.28
CA ALA A 94 16.72 -18.19 4.32
C ALA A 94 16.71 -17.17 5.48
N VAL A 95 17.07 -17.61 6.68
CA VAL A 95 17.30 -16.71 7.82
C VAL A 95 18.41 -15.72 7.46
N GLY A 96 18.12 -14.44 7.66
CA GLY A 96 19.00 -13.33 7.29
C GLY A 96 18.62 -12.64 5.97
N ASP A 97 17.73 -13.20 5.16
CA ASP A 97 17.28 -12.54 3.93
C ASP A 97 16.53 -11.24 4.26
N GLU A 98 16.83 -10.18 3.51
CA GLU A 98 16.07 -8.95 3.53
C GLU A 98 14.89 -9.03 2.57
N VAL A 99 13.69 -8.85 3.09
CA VAL A 99 12.44 -9.02 2.33
C VAL A 99 11.47 -7.88 2.58
N TYR A 100 10.49 -7.77 1.69
CA TYR A 100 9.38 -6.84 1.82
C TYR A 100 8.10 -7.45 1.26
N GLY A 101 6.93 -6.94 1.68
CA GLY A 101 5.65 -7.45 1.19
C GLY A 101 4.46 -7.02 2.02
N LEU A 102 3.33 -7.72 1.81
CA LEU A 102 2.06 -7.48 2.48
C LEU A 102 1.79 -8.59 3.50
N THR A 103 1.31 -8.20 4.68
CA THR A 103 0.72 -9.17 5.63
C THR A 103 -0.75 -9.43 5.28
N ASP A 104 -1.29 -10.54 5.76
CA ASP A 104 -2.72 -10.82 5.63
C ASP A 104 -3.57 -9.85 6.46
N TRP A 105 -4.60 -9.25 5.85
CA TRP A 105 -5.52 -8.30 6.48
C TRP A 105 -6.26 -8.86 7.69
N HIS A 106 -6.42 -10.19 7.79
CA HIS A 106 -7.09 -10.88 8.89
C HIS A 106 -6.11 -11.39 9.97
N ARG A 107 -4.82 -11.00 9.88
CA ARG A 107 -3.76 -11.33 10.85
C ARG A 107 -3.16 -10.06 11.42
N ASP A 108 -2.33 -10.18 12.45
CA ASP A 108 -1.58 -9.05 12.98
C ASP A 108 -0.61 -8.49 11.93
N GLY A 109 -0.56 -7.16 11.87
CA GLY A 109 0.30 -6.41 10.99
C GLY A 109 1.72 -6.24 11.55
N ALA A 110 2.46 -5.34 10.91
CA ALA A 110 3.88 -5.14 11.13
C ALA A 110 4.23 -3.93 12.02
N ALA A 111 3.24 -3.29 12.67
CA ALA A 111 3.54 -2.27 13.68
C ALA A 111 4.04 -2.90 14.98
N ALA A 112 5.06 -3.78 14.88
CA ALA A 112 5.63 -4.55 15.98
C ALA A 112 7.05 -5.02 15.66
N GLY A 113 7.81 -5.44 16.67
CA GLY A 113 9.17 -5.95 16.51
C GLY A 113 9.30 -7.18 15.62
N TYR A 114 8.25 -8.03 15.60
CA TYR A 114 8.17 -9.22 14.76
C TYR A 114 6.77 -9.39 14.18
N VAL A 115 6.69 -9.97 12.98
CA VAL A 115 5.44 -10.35 12.33
C VAL A 115 5.60 -11.70 11.60
N ALA A 116 4.56 -12.54 11.63
CA ALA A 116 4.51 -13.78 10.86
C ALA A 116 3.73 -13.53 9.56
N VAL A 117 4.36 -13.76 8.42
CA VAL A 117 3.83 -13.47 7.08
C VAL A 117 3.92 -14.72 6.21
N GLU A 118 2.91 -15.01 5.42
CA GLU A 118 2.99 -16.09 4.43
C GLU A 118 4.11 -15.82 3.41
N ALA A 119 4.97 -16.80 3.19
CA ALA A 119 6.10 -16.68 2.26
C ALA A 119 5.70 -16.25 0.84
N ARG A 120 4.49 -16.62 0.41
CA ARG A 120 3.94 -16.23 -0.91
C ARG A 120 3.66 -14.73 -1.05
N ASN A 121 3.56 -14.02 0.06
CA ASN A 121 3.27 -12.58 0.11
C ASN A 121 4.53 -11.71 0.15
N LEU A 122 5.71 -12.35 0.12
CA LEU A 122 7.01 -11.71 0.27
C LEU A 122 7.86 -11.85 -0.99
N ALA A 123 8.67 -10.82 -1.25
CA ALA A 123 9.74 -10.84 -2.24
C ALA A 123 11.05 -10.29 -1.62
N PRO A 124 12.22 -10.55 -2.24
CA PRO A 124 13.46 -9.87 -1.87
C PRO A 124 13.28 -8.36 -1.91
N LYS A 125 13.77 -7.67 -0.91
CA LYS A 125 13.76 -6.21 -0.84
C LYS A 125 14.60 -5.62 -2.00
N PRO A 126 14.18 -4.51 -2.64
CA PRO A 126 15.06 -3.78 -3.57
C PRO A 126 16.41 -3.46 -2.90
N HIS A 127 17.52 -3.75 -3.58
CA HIS A 127 18.86 -3.53 -3.03
C HIS A 127 19.19 -2.05 -2.85
N SER A 128 18.64 -1.20 -3.72
CA SER A 128 18.86 0.25 -3.70
C SER A 128 18.09 1.00 -2.62
N LEU A 129 17.14 0.35 -1.93
CA LEU A 129 16.34 0.97 -0.88
C LEU A 129 16.76 0.55 0.52
N ASP A 130 16.71 1.50 1.46
CA ASP A 130 16.61 1.22 2.88
C ASP A 130 15.25 0.58 3.23
N HIS A 131 15.11 0.09 4.47
CA HIS A 131 13.87 -0.57 4.88
C HIS A 131 12.68 0.38 4.96
N GLU A 132 12.88 1.64 5.31
CA GLU A 132 11.82 2.65 5.38
C GLU A 132 11.19 2.89 4.01
N ARG A 133 12.02 3.10 2.99
CA ARG A 133 11.55 3.26 1.61
C ARG A 133 10.97 1.97 1.05
N ALA A 134 11.57 0.83 1.40
CA ALA A 134 11.06 -0.48 0.95
C ALA A 134 9.68 -0.80 1.56
N ALA A 135 9.44 -0.49 2.83
CA ALA A 135 8.14 -0.70 3.47
C ALA A 135 7.00 0.16 2.87
N ALA A 136 7.35 1.25 2.19
CA ALA A 136 6.38 2.15 1.54
C ALA A 136 5.88 1.64 0.17
N VAL A 137 6.42 0.54 -0.33
CA VAL A 137 6.18 0.06 -1.71
C VAL A 137 5.05 -0.95 -1.81
N PRO A 138 4.96 -2.02 -0.99
CA PRO A 138 4.21 -3.22 -1.32
C PRO A 138 2.74 -2.97 -1.64
N LEU A 139 1.98 -2.40 -0.72
CA LEU A 139 0.57 -2.12 -0.93
C LEU A 139 0.36 -1.08 -2.03
N ALA A 140 1.10 0.02 -1.92
CA ALA A 140 0.89 1.17 -2.78
C ALA A 140 1.20 0.85 -4.25
N ALA A 141 2.34 0.22 -4.51
CA ALA A 141 2.75 -0.13 -5.86
C ALA A 141 1.96 -1.31 -6.43
N LEU A 142 1.61 -2.33 -5.62
CA LEU A 142 0.73 -3.42 -6.06
C LEU A 142 -0.67 -2.92 -6.38
N THR A 143 -1.23 -2.02 -5.55
CA THR A 143 -2.53 -1.40 -5.85
C THR A 143 -2.50 -0.65 -7.18
N ALA A 144 -1.46 0.15 -7.42
CA ALA A 144 -1.29 0.87 -8.68
C ALA A 144 -1.11 -0.10 -9.86
N TRP A 145 -0.30 -1.15 -9.70
CA TRP A 145 -0.09 -2.18 -10.71
C TRP A 145 -1.38 -2.89 -11.10
N GLN A 146 -2.08 -3.45 -10.11
CA GLN A 146 -3.33 -4.18 -10.34
C GLN A 146 -4.42 -3.28 -10.92
N ALA A 147 -4.53 -2.03 -10.43
CA ALA A 147 -5.50 -1.08 -10.97
C ALA A 147 -5.24 -0.76 -12.44
N LEU A 148 -4.01 -0.46 -12.81
CA LEU A 148 -3.69 0.01 -14.16
C LEU A 148 -3.65 -1.13 -15.16
N PHE A 149 -3.04 -2.27 -14.81
CA PHE A 149 -2.75 -3.34 -15.77
C PHE A 149 -3.75 -4.48 -15.68
N ASP A 150 -3.98 -5.04 -14.49
CA ASP A 150 -4.81 -6.24 -14.34
C ASP A 150 -6.31 -5.93 -14.51
N HIS A 151 -6.75 -4.78 -13.98
CA HIS A 151 -8.15 -4.34 -14.04
C HIS A 151 -8.40 -3.30 -15.13
N GLY A 152 -7.50 -2.33 -15.27
CA GLY A 152 -7.59 -1.24 -16.23
C GLY A 152 -7.24 -1.64 -17.66
N GLY A 153 -6.35 -2.62 -17.82
CA GLY A 153 -5.84 -3.03 -19.14
C GLY A 153 -5.06 -1.93 -19.86
N LEU A 154 -4.47 -0.99 -19.09
CA LEU A 154 -3.76 0.16 -19.64
C LEU A 154 -2.57 -0.27 -20.50
N SER A 155 -2.46 0.32 -21.69
CA SER A 155 -1.41 0.04 -22.65
C SER A 155 -0.87 1.32 -23.30
N ALA A 156 0.24 1.20 -24.02
CA ALA A 156 0.87 2.33 -24.68
C ALA A 156 -0.08 3.06 -25.65
N GLY A 157 -0.02 4.38 -25.63
CA GLY A 157 -0.87 5.25 -26.46
C GLY A 157 -2.26 5.52 -25.91
N GLN A 158 -2.67 4.84 -24.84
CA GLN A 158 -3.92 5.13 -24.13
C GLN A 158 -3.74 6.28 -23.14
N SER A 159 -4.85 6.78 -22.62
CA SER A 159 -4.93 7.87 -21.62
C SER A 159 -5.48 7.38 -20.31
N VAL A 160 -4.90 7.87 -19.20
CA VAL A 160 -5.38 7.57 -17.85
C VAL A 160 -5.54 8.86 -17.04
N LEU A 161 -6.66 8.95 -16.34
CA LEU A 161 -6.91 9.98 -15.33
C LEU A 161 -6.72 9.35 -13.94
N ILE A 162 -5.82 9.91 -13.14
CA ILE A 162 -5.46 9.41 -11.80
C ILE A 162 -5.89 10.44 -10.76
N HIS A 163 -6.88 10.10 -9.94
CA HIS A 163 -7.30 10.94 -8.83
C HIS A 163 -6.47 10.67 -7.58
N GLY A 164 -6.11 11.73 -6.84
CA GLY A 164 -5.27 11.59 -5.64
C GLY A 164 -3.81 11.26 -5.93
N ALA A 165 -3.29 11.77 -7.05
CA ALA A 165 -1.98 11.43 -7.61
C ALA A 165 -0.78 11.67 -6.68
N GLY A 166 -0.83 12.65 -5.76
CA GLY A 166 0.25 12.91 -4.79
C GLY A 166 0.25 11.98 -3.58
N GLY A 167 -0.77 11.12 -3.43
CA GLY A 167 -0.90 10.18 -2.32
C GLY A 167 -0.04 8.92 -2.48
N GLY A 168 -0.08 8.05 -1.46
CA GLY A 168 0.76 6.85 -1.41
C GLY A 168 0.68 5.93 -2.63
N VAL A 169 -0.53 5.68 -3.15
CA VAL A 169 -0.75 4.86 -4.35
C VAL A 169 -0.54 5.68 -5.62
N GLY A 170 -1.02 6.95 -5.60
CA GLY A 170 -0.99 7.82 -6.77
C GLY A 170 0.40 8.06 -7.32
N VAL A 171 1.41 8.25 -6.46
CA VAL A 171 2.80 8.46 -6.88
C VAL A 171 3.38 7.26 -7.66
N PHE A 172 2.95 6.04 -7.34
CA PHE A 172 3.32 4.85 -8.12
C PHE A 172 2.49 4.74 -9.40
N ALA A 173 1.20 5.05 -9.33
CA ALA A 173 0.31 4.97 -10.49
C ALA A 173 0.78 5.90 -11.63
N VAL A 174 1.17 7.13 -11.32
CA VAL A 174 1.71 8.09 -12.30
C VAL A 174 2.95 7.52 -12.98
N GLN A 175 3.91 7.02 -12.20
CA GLN A 175 5.16 6.48 -12.74
C GLN A 175 4.95 5.22 -13.59
N LEU A 176 4.12 4.31 -13.12
CA LEU A 176 3.82 3.06 -13.83
C LEU A 176 3.07 3.33 -15.14
N ALA A 177 2.07 4.21 -15.13
CA ALA A 177 1.32 4.59 -16.33
C ALA A 177 2.22 5.27 -17.37
N ARG A 178 3.08 6.23 -16.93
CA ARG A 178 4.07 6.84 -17.81
C ARG A 178 5.01 5.81 -18.41
N SER A 179 5.57 4.91 -17.60
CA SER A 179 6.51 3.89 -18.08
C SER A 179 5.87 2.90 -19.05
N ALA A 180 4.55 2.73 -18.98
CA ALA A 180 3.77 1.96 -19.94
C ALA A 180 3.50 2.72 -21.26
N GLY A 181 3.90 3.98 -21.38
CA GLY A 181 3.68 4.80 -22.58
C GLY A 181 2.26 5.37 -22.69
N ALA A 182 1.55 5.50 -21.57
CA ALA A 182 0.23 6.13 -21.52
C ALA A 182 0.34 7.64 -21.29
N ARG A 183 -0.62 8.41 -21.83
CA ARG A 183 -0.83 9.81 -21.45
C ARG A 183 -1.41 9.88 -20.06
N VAL A 184 -0.73 10.54 -19.13
CA VAL A 184 -1.12 10.63 -17.73
C VAL A 184 -1.68 12.01 -17.41
N ILE A 185 -2.95 12.04 -17.00
CA ILE A 185 -3.60 13.22 -16.43
C ILE A 185 -3.79 12.94 -14.95
N ALA A 186 -3.33 13.83 -14.11
CA ALA A 186 -3.33 13.65 -12.66
C ALA A 186 -4.17 14.72 -11.97
N THR A 187 -4.87 14.34 -10.92
CA THR A 187 -5.55 15.32 -10.06
C THR A 187 -5.04 15.24 -8.64
N GLY A 188 -5.05 16.38 -7.98
CA GLY A 188 -4.65 16.52 -6.59
C GLY A 188 -4.89 17.92 -6.10
N ARG A 189 -4.34 18.27 -4.96
CA ARG A 189 -4.27 19.66 -4.49
C ARG A 189 -2.93 20.27 -4.90
N ALA A 190 -2.85 21.59 -4.99
CA ALA A 190 -1.69 22.35 -5.46
C ALA A 190 -0.34 21.88 -4.93
N TRP A 191 -0.24 21.45 -3.67
CA TRP A 191 1.01 20.95 -3.07
C TRP A 191 1.62 19.74 -3.78
N ALA A 192 0.83 19.00 -4.55
CA ALA A 192 1.28 17.79 -5.24
C ALA A 192 1.76 18.05 -6.67
N GLU A 193 1.51 19.22 -7.25
CA GLU A 193 1.70 19.53 -8.66
C GLU A 193 3.13 19.28 -9.12
N ASP A 194 4.12 19.89 -8.46
CA ASP A 194 5.52 19.76 -8.83
C ASP A 194 5.98 18.29 -8.76
N LEU A 195 5.68 17.62 -7.64
CA LEU A 195 6.04 16.21 -7.46
C LEU A 195 5.43 15.33 -8.56
N VAL A 196 4.15 15.48 -8.80
CA VAL A 196 3.40 14.64 -9.74
C VAL A 196 3.86 14.90 -11.18
N GLY A 197 4.20 16.14 -11.52
CA GLY A 197 4.83 16.51 -12.79
C GLY A 197 6.21 15.85 -12.96
N GLU A 198 7.08 15.90 -11.93
CA GLU A 198 8.39 15.20 -11.93
C GLU A 198 8.23 13.68 -12.11
N LEU A 199 7.19 13.08 -11.53
CA LEU A 199 6.92 11.66 -11.65
C LEU A 199 6.37 11.26 -13.01
N GLY A 200 5.91 12.25 -13.82
CA GLY A 200 5.59 12.06 -15.22
C GLY A 200 4.16 12.23 -15.62
N ALA A 201 3.34 12.93 -14.84
CA ALA A 201 2.07 13.43 -15.34
C ALA A 201 2.31 14.49 -16.42
N GLU A 202 1.59 14.38 -17.53
CA GLU A 202 1.63 15.38 -18.61
C GLU A 202 0.74 16.58 -18.29
N GLU A 203 -0.34 16.35 -17.56
CA GLU A 203 -1.27 17.38 -17.10
C GLU A 203 -1.60 17.18 -15.64
N PHE A 204 -1.69 18.27 -14.88
CA PHE A 204 -2.13 18.28 -13.49
C PHE A 204 -3.34 19.20 -13.33
N VAL A 205 -4.31 18.75 -12.55
CA VAL A 205 -5.50 19.51 -12.22
C VAL A 205 -5.61 19.69 -10.71
N ASP A 206 -5.47 20.92 -10.26
CA ASP A 206 -5.79 21.28 -8.88
C ASP A 206 -7.31 21.29 -8.68
N ILE A 207 -7.80 20.29 -7.96
CA ILE A 207 -9.25 20.04 -7.76
C ILE A 207 -9.93 21.10 -6.91
N ASP A 208 -9.18 21.93 -6.17
CA ASP A 208 -9.73 23.02 -5.39
C ASP A 208 -10.04 24.26 -6.26
N HIS A 209 -9.50 24.31 -7.49
CA HIS A 209 -9.62 25.47 -8.38
C HIS A 209 -10.21 25.15 -9.75
N ARG A 210 -10.14 23.92 -10.24
CA ARG A 210 -10.57 23.55 -11.59
C ARG A 210 -11.23 22.19 -11.65
N GLY A 211 -12.26 22.05 -12.47
CA GLY A 211 -12.85 20.74 -12.81
C GLY A 211 -11.91 19.94 -13.70
N PHE A 212 -11.72 18.66 -13.39
CA PHE A 212 -10.92 17.78 -14.22
C PHE A 212 -11.58 17.47 -15.56
N GLU A 213 -12.88 17.59 -15.64
CA GLU A 213 -13.69 17.41 -16.87
C GLU A 213 -13.30 18.38 -17.97
N ASP A 214 -12.90 19.61 -17.59
CA ASP A 214 -12.47 20.64 -18.53
C ASP A 214 -11.12 20.37 -19.17
N VAL A 215 -10.33 19.43 -18.58
CA VAL A 215 -8.96 19.14 -18.97
C VAL A 215 -8.80 17.74 -19.55
N ALA A 216 -9.38 16.75 -18.91
CA ALA A 216 -9.12 15.35 -19.20
C ALA A 216 -9.59 14.94 -20.61
N GLY A 217 -10.70 15.54 -21.08
CA GLY A 217 -11.42 15.03 -22.23
C GLY A 217 -11.89 13.59 -21.97
N GLU A 218 -12.04 12.79 -23.00
CA GLU A 218 -12.35 11.35 -22.82
C GLU A 218 -11.07 10.53 -22.61
N VAL A 219 -11.04 9.69 -21.57
CA VAL A 219 -9.90 8.82 -21.20
C VAL A 219 -10.26 7.34 -21.29
N ASP A 220 -9.25 6.51 -21.53
CA ASP A 220 -9.41 5.06 -21.61
C ASP A 220 -9.59 4.44 -20.22
N VAL A 221 -8.85 4.97 -19.23
CA VAL A 221 -8.86 4.49 -17.84
C VAL A 221 -9.04 5.67 -16.89
N VAL A 222 -9.90 5.52 -15.89
CA VAL A 222 -9.90 6.36 -14.69
C VAL A 222 -9.46 5.51 -13.52
N PHE A 223 -8.46 5.97 -12.76
CA PHE A 223 -8.04 5.34 -11.50
C PHE A 223 -8.41 6.25 -10.33
N ASP A 224 -9.41 5.82 -9.56
CA ASP A 224 -9.99 6.57 -8.46
C ASP A 224 -9.44 6.12 -7.11
N LEU A 225 -8.73 7.05 -6.43
CA LEU A 225 -8.18 6.89 -5.07
C LEU A 225 -8.88 7.82 -4.05
N VAL A 226 -9.96 8.48 -4.44
CA VAL A 226 -10.65 9.52 -3.66
C VAL A 226 -12.08 9.12 -3.31
N GLY A 227 -12.83 8.57 -4.28
CA GLY A 227 -14.21 8.17 -4.10
C GLY A 227 -15.21 9.33 -4.10
N GLY A 228 -16.43 9.06 -3.63
CA GLY A 228 -17.50 10.04 -3.47
C GLY A 228 -17.84 10.79 -4.78
N GLU A 229 -18.06 12.10 -4.66
CA GLU A 229 -18.44 12.95 -5.79
C GLU A 229 -17.42 12.93 -6.94
N ILE A 230 -16.11 12.86 -6.64
CA ILE A 230 -15.06 12.80 -7.66
C ILE A 230 -15.25 11.55 -8.53
N ARG A 231 -15.49 10.40 -7.93
CA ARG A 231 -15.76 9.17 -8.67
C ARG A 231 -17.01 9.26 -9.52
N GLU A 232 -18.12 9.80 -8.96
CA GLU A 232 -19.37 9.92 -9.69
C GLU A 232 -19.23 10.83 -10.93
N ARG A 233 -18.55 11.94 -10.78
CA ARG A 233 -18.26 12.88 -11.87
C ARG A 233 -17.33 12.28 -12.92
N SER A 234 -16.44 11.37 -12.52
CA SER A 234 -15.46 10.72 -13.42
C SER A 234 -16.11 9.91 -14.54
N TRP A 235 -17.35 9.45 -14.35
CA TRP A 235 -18.06 8.74 -15.42
C TRP A 235 -18.27 9.59 -16.68
N ALA A 236 -18.33 10.91 -16.55
CA ALA A 236 -18.49 11.82 -17.69
C ALA A 236 -17.28 11.79 -18.65
N VAL A 237 -16.11 11.44 -18.14
CA VAL A 237 -14.85 11.46 -18.91
C VAL A 237 -14.34 10.05 -19.31
N VAL A 238 -14.99 8.97 -18.89
CA VAL A 238 -14.64 7.62 -19.33
C VAL A 238 -15.12 7.39 -20.76
N LYS A 239 -14.24 6.98 -21.69
CA LYS A 239 -14.63 6.63 -23.07
C LYS A 239 -15.65 5.48 -23.13
N PRO A 240 -16.47 5.39 -24.16
CA PRO A 240 -17.16 4.14 -24.48
C PRO A 240 -16.14 2.99 -24.63
N GLY A 241 -16.34 1.88 -23.90
CA GLY A 241 -15.38 0.77 -23.81
C GLY A 241 -14.26 0.98 -22.78
N GLY A 242 -14.17 2.16 -22.16
CA GLY A 242 -13.21 2.46 -21.10
C GLY A 242 -13.59 1.87 -19.75
N VAL A 243 -12.73 2.09 -18.76
CA VAL A 243 -12.90 1.54 -17.41
C VAL A 243 -12.61 2.57 -16.32
N LEU A 244 -13.46 2.57 -15.29
CA LEU A 244 -13.21 3.26 -14.03
C LEU A 244 -12.85 2.22 -12.98
N VAL A 245 -11.63 2.29 -12.46
CA VAL A 245 -11.12 1.41 -11.39
C VAL A 245 -11.06 2.22 -10.09
N SER A 246 -11.72 1.74 -9.05
CA SER A 246 -11.71 2.38 -7.72
C SER A 246 -11.23 1.38 -6.66
N VAL A 247 -10.54 1.89 -5.64
CA VAL A 247 -10.12 1.14 -4.44
C VAL A 247 -10.75 1.70 -3.17
N VAL A 248 -11.66 2.65 -3.30
CA VAL A 248 -12.26 3.37 -2.15
C VAL A 248 -13.56 2.72 -1.72
N SER A 249 -14.43 2.44 -2.66
CA SER A 249 -15.71 1.77 -2.38
C SER A 249 -16.26 1.10 -3.63
N PRO A 250 -17.07 0.04 -3.50
CA PRO A 250 -17.77 -0.58 -4.63
C PRO A 250 -18.54 0.46 -5.44
N SER A 251 -18.49 0.33 -6.76
CA SER A 251 -19.39 1.01 -7.67
C SER A 251 -20.50 0.04 -8.04
N GLU A 252 -21.71 0.27 -7.57
CA GLU A 252 -22.84 -0.65 -7.83
C GLU A 252 -23.39 -0.53 -9.25
N GLU A 253 -23.10 0.59 -9.94
CA GLU A 253 -23.58 0.83 -11.30
C GLU A 253 -22.49 1.46 -12.17
N ALA A 254 -22.39 1.00 -13.43
CA ALA A 254 -21.64 1.71 -14.44
C ALA A 254 -22.42 3.02 -14.75
N GLY A 255 -21.87 4.16 -14.35
CA GLY A 255 -22.53 5.46 -14.55
C GLY A 255 -22.63 5.89 -16.03
N ARG A 256 -21.95 5.17 -16.95
CA ARG A 256 -21.98 5.47 -18.39
C ARG A 256 -22.21 4.19 -19.21
N PRO A 257 -23.18 4.17 -20.13
CA PRO A 257 -23.39 3.04 -21.04
C PRO A 257 -22.13 2.69 -21.85
N GLY A 258 -21.75 1.41 -21.84
CA GLY A 258 -20.59 0.93 -22.56
C GLY A 258 -19.25 1.08 -21.85
N ALA A 259 -19.20 1.72 -20.67
CA ALA A 259 -18.04 1.75 -19.81
C ALA A 259 -18.15 0.68 -18.70
N ARG A 260 -17.02 0.28 -18.11
CA ARG A 260 -16.94 -0.74 -17.07
C ARG A 260 -16.48 -0.11 -15.74
N GLY A 261 -17.14 -0.42 -14.63
CA GLY A 261 -16.70 -0.10 -13.29
C GLY A 261 -16.06 -1.30 -12.62
N VAL A 262 -14.95 -1.10 -11.92
CA VAL A 262 -14.26 -2.12 -11.14
C VAL A 262 -13.93 -1.57 -9.76
N PHE A 263 -14.30 -2.32 -8.73
CA PHE A 263 -13.77 -2.15 -7.38
C PHE A 263 -12.97 -3.39 -7.01
N PHE A 264 -11.80 -3.19 -6.40
CA PHE A 264 -11.00 -4.30 -5.92
C PHE A 264 -10.28 -3.93 -4.62
N VAL A 265 -9.89 -4.95 -3.88
CA VAL A 265 -8.95 -4.87 -2.76
C VAL A 265 -7.65 -5.51 -3.22
N VAL A 266 -6.53 -4.83 -3.00
CA VAL A 266 -5.21 -5.30 -3.44
C VAL A 266 -4.90 -6.68 -2.87
N GLU A 267 -4.40 -7.55 -3.72
CA GLU A 267 -3.92 -8.88 -3.35
C GLU A 267 -2.38 -8.93 -3.37
N PRO A 268 -1.76 -9.66 -2.42
CA PRO A 268 -0.32 -9.90 -2.47
C PRO A 268 0.07 -10.66 -3.75
N ASP A 269 1.09 -10.16 -4.44
CA ASP A 269 1.65 -10.79 -5.63
C ASP A 269 3.18 -10.74 -5.58
N LYS A 270 3.78 -11.90 -5.29
CA LYS A 270 5.24 -12.06 -5.20
C LYS A 270 5.94 -11.74 -6.53
N THR A 271 5.32 -12.08 -7.65
CA THR A 271 5.89 -11.85 -8.99
C THR A 271 5.92 -10.37 -9.32
N ALA A 272 4.79 -9.68 -9.11
CA ALA A 272 4.72 -8.24 -9.28
C ALA A 272 5.65 -7.50 -8.32
N LEU A 273 5.77 -7.92 -7.05
CA LEU A 273 6.75 -7.35 -6.11
C LEU A 273 8.18 -7.52 -6.62
N ALA A 274 8.56 -8.69 -7.14
CA ALA A 274 9.90 -8.89 -7.69
C ALA A 274 10.18 -7.99 -8.90
N GLU A 275 9.20 -7.79 -9.78
CA GLU A 275 9.34 -6.87 -10.91
C GLU A 275 9.40 -5.40 -10.44
N LEU A 276 8.59 -5.01 -9.46
CA LEU A 276 8.69 -3.68 -8.85
C LEU A 276 10.05 -3.43 -8.23
N ALA A 277 10.62 -4.42 -7.52
CA ALA A 277 11.98 -4.34 -6.98
C ALA A 277 13.01 -4.13 -8.08
N ARG A 278 12.94 -4.90 -9.17
CA ARG A 278 13.83 -4.75 -10.33
C ARG A 278 13.76 -3.34 -10.93
N ARG A 279 12.54 -2.80 -11.09
CA ARG A 279 12.34 -1.43 -11.63
C ARG A 279 12.90 -0.36 -10.70
N ILE A 280 12.75 -0.54 -9.40
CA ILE A 280 13.30 0.37 -8.40
C ILE A 280 14.84 0.33 -8.45
N ASP A 281 15.43 -0.85 -8.49
CA ASP A 281 16.89 -1.02 -8.56
C ASP A 281 17.48 -0.47 -9.86
N ALA A 282 16.70 -0.49 -10.95
CA ALA A 282 17.06 0.14 -12.23
C ALA A 282 16.84 1.67 -12.25
N GLY A 283 16.28 2.26 -11.21
CA GLY A 283 15.95 3.70 -11.15
C GLY A 283 14.73 4.09 -12.00
N GLU A 284 13.95 3.12 -12.46
CA GLU A 284 12.74 3.33 -13.27
C GLU A 284 11.53 3.70 -12.43
N LEU A 285 11.57 3.41 -11.12
CA LEU A 285 10.48 3.64 -10.18
C LEU A 285 11.01 4.16 -8.83
N ARG A 286 10.44 5.23 -8.33
CA ARG A 286 10.85 5.90 -7.08
C ARG A 286 9.82 5.62 -5.98
N SER A 287 10.29 5.20 -4.78
CA SER A 287 9.49 5.17 -3.57
C SER A 287 9.49 6.55 -2.91
N ILE A 288 8.29 7.10 -2.67
CA ILE A 288 8.11 8.42 -2.06
C ILE A 288 7.63 8.23 -0.62
N VAL A 289 8.49 8.61 0.33
CA VAL A 289 8.17 8.62 1.77
C VAL A 289 8.10 10.08 2.22
N GLY A 290 6.96 10.47 2.72
CA GLY A 290 6.72 11.83 3.21
C GLY A 290 7.25 12.03 4.61
N GLU A 291 6.90 11.14 5.53
CA GLU A 291 7.33 11.21 6.93
C GLU A 291 7.67 9.83 7.48
N VAL A 292 8.65 9.78 8.40
CA VAL A 292 9.04 8.56 9.13
C VAL A 292 8.91 8.83 10.62
N PHE A 293 8.25 7.93 11.33
CA PHE A 293 8.06 8.01 12.78
C PHE A 293 8.65 6.76 13.46
N PRO A 294 9.28 6.88 14.63
CA PRO A 294 9.56 5.73 15.49
C PRO A 294 8.25 5.00 15.86
N LEU A 295 8.31 3.68 16.05
CA LEU A 295 7.13 2.87 16.41
C LEU A 295 6.39 3.40 17.64
N GLU A 296 7.11 3.90 18.64
CA GLU A 296 6.55 4.47 19.85
C GLU A 296 5.68 5.72 19.59
N HIS A 297 5.90 6.41 18.46
CA HIS A 297 5.11 7.54 17.97
C HIS A 297 4.09 7.13 16.89
N GLY A 298 3.67 5.87 16.90
CA GLY A 298 2.74 5.36 15.89
C GLY A 298 1.39 6.06 15.87
N ARG A 299 0.90 6.55 17.01
CA ARG A 299 -0.34 7.37 17.05
C ARG A 299 -0.19 8.61 16.21
N GLU A 300 0.89 9.37 16.42
CA GLU A 300 1.22 10.60 15.69
C GLU A 300 1.42 10.32 14.20
N ALA A 301 1.98 9.16 13.85
CA ALA A 301 2.11 8.72 12.46
C ALA A 301 0.75 8.54 11.77
N PHE A 302 -0.20 7.87 12.42
CA PHE A 302 -1.56 7.71 11.91
C PHE A 302 -2.31 9.05 11.80
N GLU A 303 -2.11 9.96 12.75
CA GLU A 303 -2.64 11.32 12.69
C GLU A 303 -2.02 12.14 11.55
N ALA A 304 -0.69 12.02 11.34
CA ALA A 304 0.02 12.69 10.25
C ALA A 304 -0.55 12.27 8.89
N LYS A 305 -0.81 10.97 8.68
CA LYS A 305 -1.36 10.45 7.42
C LYS A 305 -2.79 10.94 7.13
N ARG A 306 -3.54 11.35 8.14
CA ARG A 306 -4.87 11.95 7.97
C ARG A 306 -4.81 13.44 7.57
N ARG A 307 -3.66 14.09 7.77
CA ARG A 307 -3.46 15.49 7.36
C ARG A 307 -3.25 15.59 5.85
N SER A 308 -3.73 16.66 5.26
CA SER A 308 -3.41 17.01 3.88
C SER A 308 -1.95 17.46 3.76
N GLY A 309 -1.33 17.23 2.60
CA GLY A 309 0.00 17.77 2.28
C GLY A 309 1.17 16.84 2.58
N VAL A 310 0.93 15.59 3.02
CA VAL A 310 1.98 14.59 3.16
C VAL A 310 2.08 13.77 1.87
N PRO A 311 3.14 13.93 1.07
CA PRO A 311 3.30 13.20 -0.17
C PRO A 311 3.62 11.72 0.07
N GLY A 312 3.20 10.86 -0.82
CA GLY A 312 3.54 9.44 -0.75
C GLY A 312 3.04 8.75 0.52
N LYS A 313 3.92 8.02 1.18
CA LYS A 313 3.61 7.19 2.35
C LYS A 313 4.16 7.78 3.66
N VAL A 314 3.51 7.41 4.77
CA VAL A 314 4.04 7.55 6.13
C VAL A 314 4.53 6.19 6.59
N VAL A 315 5.68 6.14 7.23
CA VAL A 315 6.37 4.91 7.62
C VAL A 315 6.67 4.90 9.12
N LEU A 316 6.54 3.73 9.72
CA LEU A 316 6.98 3.44 11.08
C LEU A 316 8.36 2.78 11.02
N GLN A 317 9.37 3.41 11.63
CA GLN A 317 10.67 2.80 11.90
C GLN A 317 10.55 1.93 13.16
N VAL A 318 10.68 0.62 13.02
CA VAL A 318 10.50 -0.34 14.13
C VAL A 318 11.83 -0.66 14.81
N ALA A 319 12.87 -0.90 14.03
CA ALA A 319 14.23 -1.12 14.54
C ALA A 319 15.28 -0.60 13.54
N ARG A 320 16.40 -0.13 14.08
CA ARG A 320 17.57 0.26 13.28
C ARG A 320 18.41 -0.93 12.86
#